data_005f8692a08a8056ec6907036328ae45
#
_entry.id   005f8692a08a8056ec6907036328ae45
#
_cell.length_a   1.000
_cell.length_b   1.000
_cell.length_c   1.000
_cell.angle_alpha   90.00
_cell.angle_beta   90.00
_cell.angle_gamma   90.00
#
_symmetry.space_group_name_H-M   'P 1'
#
loop_
_entity.id
_entity.type
_entity.pdbx_description
1 polymer ?
#
loop_
_entity_poly.entity_id
_entity_poly.type
_entity_poly.pdbx_seq_one_letter_code
_entity_poly.pdbx_strand_id
1 'polypeptide(L)' 'MGRFYRLSKKISEQEASEITREILELPDIQNAEIVDGKVRVETKDNVFVDVMSTVVNIFSRVAGGCELSVVGFAYKD' A
#
# COMPACT_ATOMS: atom_id res chain seq x y z
N MET A 1 10.23 -7.33 5.97
CA MET A 1 9.50 -6.50 6.93
C MET A 1 8.43 -5.73 6.22
N GLY A 2 7.27 -5.59 6.83
CA GLY A 2 6.15 -4.92 6.21
C GLY A 2 5.47 -3.93 7.13
N ARG A 3 4.59 -3.14 6.56
CA ARG A 3 3.77 -2.19 7.30
C ARG A 3 2.34 -2.29 6.84
N PHE A 4 1.42 -2.06 7.78
CA PHE A 4 0.01 -1.94 7.48
C PHE A 4 -0.41 -0.48 7.50
N TYR A 5 -1.22 -0.10 6.53
CA TYR A 5 -1.81 1.23 6.47
C TYR A 5 -3.32 1.08 6.32
N ARG A 6 -4.06 1.89 7.05
CA ARG A 6 -5.51 1.90 6.93
C ARG A 6 -5.91 2.85 5.82
N LEU A 7 -6.88 2.43 5.03
CA LEU A 7 -7.41 3.26 3.96
C LEU A 7 -8.49 4.19 4.53
N SER A 8 -8.51 5.43 4.09
CA SER A 8 -9.47 6.41 4.58
C SER A 8 -10.87 6.19 4.05
N LYS A 9 -11.02 5.36 3.03
CA LYS A 9 -12.31 5.10 2.42
C LYS A 9 -12.29 3.72 1.80
N LYS A 10 -13.50 3.20 1.51
CA LYS A 10 -13.60 1.93 0.81
C LYS A 10 -13.23 2.11 -0.66
N ILE A 11 -12.58 1.11 -1.21
CA ILE A 11 -12.26 1.09 -2.62
C ILE A 11 -12.84 -0.17 -3.23
N SER A 12 -13.11 -0.11 -4.54
CA SER A 12 -13.65 -1.26 -5.25
C SER A 12 -12.58 -2.31 -5.49
N GLU A 13 -13.01 -3.52 -5.84
CA GLU A 13 -12.07 -4.57 -6.18
C GLU A 13 -11.22 -4.19 -7.37
N GLN A 14 -11.80 -3.49 -8.33
CA GLN A 14 -11.07 -3.04 -9.50
C GLN A 14 -10.00 -2.03 -9.12
N GLU A 15 -10.34 -1.08 -8.27
CA GLU A 15 -9.37 -0.11 -7.79
C GLU A 15 -8.26 -0.80 -7.00
N ALA A 16 -8.63 -1.73 -6.12
CA ALA A 16 -7.65 -2.46 -5.33
C ALA A 16 -6.70 -3.25 -6.22
N SER A 17 -7.23 -3.91 -7.23
CA SER A 17 -6.43 -4.70 -8.16
C SER A 17 -5.45 -3.82 -8.93
N GLU A 18 -5.92 -2.68 -9.40
CA GLU A 18 -5.08 -1.76 -10.16
C GLU A 18 -3.98 -1.17 -9.27
N ILE A 19 -4.33 -0.77 -8.05
CA ILE A 19 -3.37 -0.21 -7.11
C ILE A 19 -2.31 -1.25 -6.77
N THR A 20 -2.73 -2.47 -6.45
CA THR A 20 -1.79 -3.53 -6.10
C THR A 20 -0.82 -3.79 -7.25
N ARG A 21 -1.34 -3.83 -8.47
CA ARG A 21 -0.49 -4.06 -9.64
C ARG A 21 0.55 -2.97 -9.80
N GLU A 22 0.15 -1.70 -9.64
CA GLU A 22 1.08 -0.60 -9.77
C GLU A 22 2.13 -0.61 -8.66
N ILE A 23 1.73 -0.94 -7.44
CA ILE A 23 2.68 -1.02 -6.33
C ILE A 23 3.70 -2.11 -6.59
N LEU A 24 3.25 -3.26 -7.08
CA LEU A 24 4.15 -4.38 -7.32
C LEU A 24 5.14 -4.12 -8.47
N GLU A 25 4.88 -3.12 -9.29
CA GLU A 25 5.82 -2.72 -10.34
C GLU A 25 6.98 -1.90 -9.80
N LEU A 26 6.90 -1.41 -8.58
CA LEU A 26 7.98 -0.61 -8.00
C LEU A 26 9.15 -1.52 -7.65
N PRO A 27 10.38 -1.08 -7.96
CA PRO A 27 11.55 -1.97 -7.81
C PRO A 27 11.87 -2.33 -6.37
N ASP A 28 11.50 -1.48 -5.40
CA ASP A 28 11.83 -1.72 -4.00
C ASP A 28 10.72 -2.45 -3.25
N ILE A 29 9.65 -2.80 -3.91
CA ILE A 29 8.54 -3.51 -3.29
C ILE A 29 8.76 -5.01 -3.42
N GLN A 30 8.70 -5.69 -2.30
CA GLN A 30 8.77 -7.15 -2.28
C GLN A 30 7.38 -7.76 -2.39
N ASN A 31 6.39 -7.17 -1.72
CA ASN A 31 5.02 -7.68 -1.79
C ASN A 31 4.05 -6.58 -1.38
N ALA A 32 2.79 -6.74 -1.81
CA ALA A 32 1.73 -5.80 -1.44
C ALA A 32 0.39 -6.50 -1.58
N GLU A 33 -0.52 -6.21 -0.64
CA GLU A 33 -1.88 -6.72 -0.74
C GLU A 33 -2.83 -5.79 -0.01
N ILE A 34 -4.08 -5.79 -0.44
CA ILE A 34 -5.13 -4.98 0.17
C ILE A 34 -6.19 -5.92 0.71
N VAL A 35 -6.41 -5.87 2.03
CA VAL A 35 -7.36 -6.75 2.70
C VAL A 35 -8.06 -5.98 3.81
N ASP A 36 -9.40 -6.06 3.83
CA ASP A 36 -10.20 -5.50 4.92
C ASP A 36 -9.93 -4.02 5.19
N GLY A 37 -9.85 -3.23 4.13
CA GLY A 37 -9.66 -1.79 4.28
C GLY A 37 -8.27 -1.38 4.71
N LYS A 38 -7.31 -2.26 4.56
CA LYS A 38 -5.91 -1.99 4.87
C LYS A 38 -5.03 -2.43 3.72
N VAL A 39 -3.89 -1.79 3.58
CA VAL A 39 -2.88 -2.23 2.63
C VAL A 39 -1.64 -2.66 3.41
N ARG A 40 -1.12 -3.80 3.04
CA ARG A 40 0.12 -4.32 3.59
C ARG A 40 1.21 -4.13 2.54
N VAL A 41 2.28 -3.46 2.92
CA VAL A 41 3.39 -3.18 2.01
C VAL A 41 4.66 -3.77 2.59
N GLU A 42 5.34 -4.59 1.80
CA GLU A 42 6.64 -5.15 2.18
C GLU A 42 7.69 -4.63 1.22
N THR A 43 8.77 -4.11 1.77
CA THR A 43 9.87 -3.59 0.98
C THR A 43 11.10 -4.46 1.15
N LYS A 44 12.02 -4.35 0.20
CA LYS A 44 13.22 -5.21 0.20
C LYS A 44 14.24 -4.77 1.24
N ASP A 45 14.40 -3.47 1.45
CA ASP A 45 15.47 -2.95 2.29
C ASP A 45 14.99 -1.88 3.27
N ASN A 46 13.75 -2.00 3.74
CA ASN A 46 13.18 -1.04 4.69
C ASN A 46 13.16 0.40 4.16
N VAL A 47 13.02 0.56 2.86
CA VAL A 47 13.05 1.89 2.22
C VAL A 47 11.63 2.48 2.17
N PHE A 48 10.95 2.51 3.31
CA PHE A 48 9.55 2.91 3.34
C PHE A 48 9.35 4.39 3.01
N VAL A 49 10.30 5.25 3.39
CA VAL A 49 10.11 6.68 3.20
C VAL A 49 9.90 7.02 1.72
N ASP A 50 10.81 6.54 0.87
CA ASP A 50 10.72 6.84 -0.56
C ASP A 50 9.58 6.08 -1.22
N VAL A 51 9.40 4.82 -0.84
CA VAL A 51 8.39 3.96 -1.45
C VAL A 51 6.99 4.47 -1.12
N MET A 52 6.75 4.85 0.14
CA MET A 52 5.41 5.24 0.55
C MET A 52 4.95 6.55 -0.10
N SER A 53 5.88 7.43 -0.44
CA SER A 53 5.51 8.63 -1.19
C SER A 53 4.84 8.25 -2.50
N THR A 54 5.39 7.27 -3.21
CA THR A 54 4.83 6.79 -4.45
C THR A 54 3.53 6.03 -4.22
N VAL A 55 3.49 5.19 -3.18
CA VAL A 55 2.29 4.41 -2.88
C VAL A 55 1.12 5.33 -2.56
N VAL A 56 1.37 6.37 -1.77
CA VAL A 56 0.32 7.34 -1.45
C VAL A 56 -0.20 8.00 -2.72
N ASN A 57 0.69 8.36 -3.63
CA ASN A 57 0.27 8.95 -4.91
C ASN A 57 -0.58 8.00 -5.73
N ILE A 58 -0.23 6.71 -5.74
CA ILE A 58 -1.01 5.71 -6.47
C ILE A 58 -2.43 5.64 -5.91
N PHE A 59 -2.56 5.56 -4.58
CA PHE A 59 -3.88 5.53 -3.96
C PHE A 59 -4.67 6.79 -4.25
N SER A 60 -4.03 7.95 -4.17
CA SER A 60 -4.72 9.21 -4.41
C SER A 60 -5.22 9.29 -5.85
N ARG A 61 -4.43 8.84 -6.79
CA ARG A 61 -4.77 8.92 -8.20
C ARG A 61 -5.84 7.91 -8.60
N VAL A 62 -5.64 6.65 -8.21
CA VAL A 62 -6.53 5.57 -8.64
C VAL A 62 -7.82 5.57 -7.84
N ALA A 63 -7.73 5.80 -6.55
CA ALA A 63 -8.89 5.71 -5.66
C ALA A 63 -9.46 7.08 -5.29
N GLY A 64 -9.16 8.11 -6.04
CA GLY A 64 -9.80 9.40 -5.90
C GLY A 64 -9.62 10.04 -4.52
N GLY A 65 -8.37 10.20 -4.07
CA GLY A 65 -8.11 10.88 -2.82
C GLY A 65 -8.09 10.00 -1.58
N CYS A 66 -8.01 8.69 -1.78
CA CYS A 66 -7.88 7.78 -0.64
C CYS A 66 -6.55 8.04 0.07
N GLU A 67 -6.63 8.24 1.40
CA GLU A 67 -5.45 8.51 2.21
C GLU A 67 -5.08 7.27 3.02
N LEU A 68 -3.82 7.24 3.46
CA LEU A 68 -3.30 6.12 4.22
C LEU A 68 -2.88 6.58 5.60
N SER A 69 -3.19 5.75 6.62
CA SER A 69 -2.79 6.00 8.00
C SER A 69 -2.03 4.79 8.50
N VAL A 70 -0.90 5.02 9.13
CA VAL A 70 -0.10 3.92 9.70
C VAL A 70 -0.89 3.23 10.78
N VAL A 71 -1.03 1.90 10.66
CA VAL A 71 -1.69 1.08 11.67
C VAL A 71 -0.64 0.37 12.52
N GLY A 72 0.41 -0.15 11.89
CA GLY A 72 1.44 -0.87 12.61
C GLY A 72 2.35 -1.59 11.64
N PHE A 73 3.22 -2.39 12.21
CA PHE A 73 4.16 -3.17 11.40
C PHE A 73 3.60 -4.56 11.16
N ALA A 74 3.89 -5.09 9.98
CA ALA A 74 3.46 -6.42 9.60
C ALA A 74 4.53 -7.43 9.98
N TYR A 75 4.70 -7.61 11.28
CA TYR A 75 5.66 -8.59 11.75
C TYR A 75 5.15 -9.98 11.48
N LYS A 76 6.07 -10.86 11.30
CA LYS A 76 5.74 -12.25 11.28
C LYS A 76 5.42 -12.70 12.71
N ASP A 77 4.34 -13.35 12.87
CA ASP A 77 3.90 -13.83 14.19
C ASP A 77 4.51 -15.13 14.58
#